data_1b4a102226f67611a6b702e261c6b3ff
#
_entry.id   1b4a102226f67611a6b702e261c6b3ff
#
_cell.length_a   1.000
_cell.length_b   1.000
_cell.length_c   1.000
_cell.angle_alpha   90.00
_cell.angle_beta   90.00
_cell.angle_gamma   90.00
#
_symmetry.space_group_name_H-M   'P 1'
#
loop_
_entity.id
_entity.type
_entity.pdbx_description
1 polymer ?
#
loop_
_entity_poly.entity_id
_entity_poly.type
_entity_poly.pdbx_seq_one_letter_code
_entity_poly.pdbx_strand_id
1 'polypeptide(L)'
;GFGGSCLPKDLNSFISVYRNFGLQPTLLNSVKNVNEKQSNQIYTILKNRLKQLSGKTISILGISFKENSDDLRESRSVILIKKLLNSNCKIKVYDSLALKNTMKVFKNSIKYCNSISDCAKNSDCLVIMNSDDEFKRITQKNISGMNQKLILDSRRILNISGVEYIALGKNSKN
;
A
#
# COMPACT_ATOMS: atom_id res chain seq x y z
N GLY A 1 5.01 5.92 -4.25
CA GLY A 1 6.23 6.41 -3.61
C GLY A 1 7.32 5.35 -3.56
N PHE A 2 8.55 5.78 -3.49
CA PHE A 2 9.70 4.88 -3.33
C PHE A 2 9.95 4.55 -1.84
N GLY A 3 10.53 3.37 -1.60
CA GLY A 3 10.98 2.87 -0.30
C GLY A 3 12.31 2.15 -0.43
N GLY A 4 12.56 1.20 0.46
CA GLY A 4 13.80 0.43 0.51
C GLY A 4 14.91 1.12 1.30
N SER A 5 16.08 0.47 1.32
CA SER A 5 17.21 0.91 2.14
C SER A 5 18.05 2.02 1.50
N CYS A 6 18.05 2.15 0.18
CA CYS A 6 18.99 3.04 -0.53
C CYS A 6 18.37 4.42 -0.77
N LEU A 7 17.32 4.51 -1.60
CA LEU A 7 16.78 5.80 -2.05
C LEU A 7 16.40 6.76 -0.92
N PRO A 8 15.63 6.35 0.12
CA PRO A 8 15.30 7.26 1.21
C PRO A 8 16.52 7.70 2.02
N LYS A 9 17.44 6.76 2.28
CA LYS A 9 18.69 7.03 3.01
C LYS A 9 19.55 8.03 2.24
N ASP A 10 19.77 7.79 0.95
CA ASP A 10 20.65 8.61 0.13
C ASP A 10 20.07 10.03 -0.06
N LEU A 11 18.75 10.14 -0.27
CA LEU A 11 18.08 11.44 -0.31
C LEU A 11 18.27 12.22 0.99
N ASN A 12 18.10 11.56 2.15
CA ASN A 12 18.32 12.21 3.45
C ASN A 12 19.80 12.62 3.67
N SER A 13 20.73 11.78 3.23
CA SER A 13 22.17 12.09 3.29
C SER A 13 22.51 13.32 2.44
N PHE A 14 21.98 13.40 1.21
CA PHE A 14 22.16 14.57 0.34
C PHE A 14 21.59 15.85 0.98
N ILE A 15 20.38 15.78 1.54
CA ILE A 15 19.78 16.91 2.26
C ILE A 15 20.68 17.38 3.40
N SER A 16 21.26 16.44 4.15
CA SER A 16 22.18 16.75 5.25
C SER A 16 23.46 17.42 4.77
N VAL A 17 24.07 16.89 3.70
CA VAL A 17 25.28 17.47 3.10
C VAL A 17 25.03 18.93 2.67
N TYR A 18 23.94 19.20 1.92
CA TYR A 18 23.61 20.58 1.51
C TYR A 18 23.52 21.52 2.70
N ARG A 19 22.81 21.09 3.77
CA ARG A 19 22.67 21.90 4.99
C ARG A 19 24.00 22.18 5.68
N ASN A 20 24.91 21.19 5.72
CA ASN A 20 26.24 21.36 6.31
C ASN A 20 27.09 22.38 5.57
N PHE A 21 26.85 22.58 4.26
CA PHE A 21 27.48 23.65 3.46
C PHE A 21 26.68 24.97 3.46
N GLY A 22 25.69 25.13 4.33
CA GLY A 22 24.87 26.34 4.39
C GLY A 22 23.89 26.51 3.21
N LEU A 23 23.74 25.48 2.36
CA LEU A 23 22.87 25.52 1.18
C LEU A 23 21.46 25.06 1.53
N GLN A 24 20.46 25.59 0.81
CA GLN A 24 19.07 25.20 0.97
C GLN A 24 18.70 24.05 0.01
N PRO A 25 18.41 22.83 0.50
CA PRO A 25 18.09 21.69 -0.35
C PRO A 25 16.62 21.67 -0.79
N THR A 26 16.12 22.75 -1.37
CA THR A 26 14.71 22.94 -1.68
C THR A 26 14.15 21.84 -2.58
N LEU A 27 14.84 21.52 -3.68
CA LEU A 27 14.42 20.46 -4.60
C LEU A 27 14.36 19.09 -3.91
N LEU A 28 15.40 18.74 -3.15
CA LEU A 28 15.51 17.46 -2.45
C LEU A 28 14.41 17.33 -1.38
N ASN A 29 14.12 18.41 -0.65
CA ASN A 29 13.00 18.46 0.30
C ASN A 29 11.66 18.28 -0.42
N SER A 30 11.47 18.88 -1.60
CA SER A 30 10.25 18.70 -2.39
C SER A 30 10.07 17.26 -2.85
N VAL A 31 11.13 16.60 -3.31
CA VAL A 31 11.12 15.17 -3.67
C VAL A 31 10.71 14.32 -2.47
N LYS A 32 11.32 14.55 -1.29
CA LYS A 32 10.98 13.85 -0.05
C LYS A 32 9.51 14.04 0.30
N ASN A 33 9.02 15.28 0.30
CA ASN A 33 7.64 15.61 0.62
C ASN A 33 6.62 14.94 -0.34
N VAL A 34 6.90 14.92 -1.65
CA VAL A 34 6.07 14.25 -2.64
C VAL A 34 6.02 12.75 -2.33
N ASN A 35 7.17 12.12 -2.05
CA ASN A 35 7.24 10.70 -1.73
C ASN A 35 6.44 10.35 -0.46
N GLU A 36 6.58 11.14 0.59
CA GLU A 36 5.86 10.92 1.85
C GLU A 36 4.33 11.07 1.69
N LYS A 37 3.88 11.95 0.81
CA LYS A 37 2.46 12.17 0.53
C LYS A 37 1.78 11.03 -0.22
N GLN A 38 2.53 10.12 -0.87
CA GLN A 38 1.92 9.04 -1.68
C GLN A 38 1.03 8.10 -0.85
N SER A 39 1.48 7.67 0.32
CA SER A 39 0.64 6.83 1.21
C SER A 39 -0.57 7.58 1.75
N ASN A 40 -0.48 8.90 1.89
CA ASN A 40 -1.62 9.74 2.27
C ASN A 40 -2.67 9.82 1.18
N GLN A 41 -2.25 9.83 -0.09
CA GLN A 41 -3.17 9.85 -1.23
C GLN A 41 -4.06 8.59 -1.24
N ILE A 42 -3.45 7.40 -1.06
CA ILE A 42 -4.18 6.14 -0.97
C ILE A 42 -5.16 6.17 0.20
N TYR A 43 -4.70 6.58 1.38
CA TYR A 43 -5.54 6.73 2.56
C TYR A 43 -6.73 7.66 2.32
N THR A 44 -6.51 8.80 1.69
CA THR A 44 -7.56 9.78 1.37
C THR A 44 -8.60 9.21 0.40
N ILE A 45 -8.17 8.47 -0.62
CA ILE A 45 -9.07 7.80 -1.55
C ILE A 45 -9.95 6.79 -0.81
N LEU A 46 -9.35 5.95 0.04
CA LEU A 46 -10.09 4.97 0.85
C LEU A 46 -11.13 5.65 1.75
N LYS A 47 -10.72 6.72 2.45
CA LYS A 47 -11.62 7.51 3.32
C LYS A 47 -12.81 8.09 2.54
N ASN A 48 -12.56 8.64 1.37
CA ASN A 48 -13.61 9.25 0.54
C ASN A 48 -14.58 8.20 -0.02
N ARG A 49 -14.08 7.02 -0.41
CA ARG A 49 -14.90 5.95 -0.99
C ARG A 49 -15.68 5.17 0.06
N LEU A 50 -15.07 4.85 1.17
CA LEU A 50 -15.71 4.08 2.25
C LEU A 50 -16.48 4.96 3.25
N LYS A 51 -16.37 6.31 3.14
CA LYS A 51 -16.96 7.33 4.01
C LYS A 51 -16.54 7.19 5.47
N GLN A 52 -16.78 6.05 6.09
CA GLN A 52 -16.33 5.69 7.44
C GLN A 52 -15.31 4.55 7.36
N LEU A 53 -14.14 4.75 7.94
CA LEU A 53 -13.08 3.72 7.96
C LEU A 53 -13.17 2.81 9.18
N SER A 54 -13.62 3.33 10.33
CA SER A 54 -13.74 2.55 11.57
C SER A 54 -14.61 1.30 11.37
N GLY A 55 -14.09 0.16 11.78
CA GLY A 55 -14.73 -1.16 11.64
C GLY A 55 -14.63 -1.80 10.25
N LYS A 56 -14.20 -1.06 9.21
CA LYS A 56 -14.02 -1.60 7.87
C LYS A 56 -12.86 -2.58 7.80
N THR A 57 -13.02 -3.61 6.99
CA THR A 57 -11.97 -4.60 6.72
C THR A 57 -11.25 -4.24 5.41
N ILE A 58 -9.99 -3.86 5.51
CA ILE A 58 -9.15 -3.51 4.36
C ILE A 58 -8.12 -4.60 4.14
N SER A 59 -8.13 -5.20 2.97
CA SER A 59 -7.16 -6.21 2.55
C SER A 59 -6.06 -5.57 1.72
N ILE A 60 -4.80 -5.87 2.04
CA ILE A 60 -3.63 -5.28 1.40
C ILE A 60 -2.76 -6.40 0.82
N LEU A 61 -2.50 -6.30 -0.48
CA LEU A 61 -1.61 -7.19 -1.21
C LEU A 61 -0.30 -6.48 -1.53
N GLY A 62 0.82 -7.11 -1.20
CA GLY A 62 2.16 -6.57 -1.38
C GLY A 62 2.56 -5.63 -0.25
N ILE A 63 3.37 -6.15 0.68
CA ILE A 63 3.80 -5.43 1.87
C ILE A 63 5.23 -4.94 1.74
N SER A 64 6.05 -5.66 0.99
CA SER A 64 7.42 -5.27 0.65
C SER A 64 7.47 -3.92 -0.10
N PHE A 65 8.62 -3.26 -0.09
CA PHE A 65 8.76 -1.96 -0.76
C PHE A 65 8.76 -2.05 -2.29
N LYS A 66 9.04 -3.23 -2.83
CA LYS A 66 9.01 -3.55 -4.27
C LYS A 66 8.65 -5.03 -4.48
N GLU A 67 8.37 -5.39 -5.73
CA GLU A 67 8.16 -6.78 -6.15
C GLU A 67 9.41 -7.65 -5.91
N ASN A 68 9.18 -8.96 -5.78
CA ASN A 68 10.22 -9.98 -5.59
C ASN A 68 11.17 -9.69 -4.40
N SER A 69 10.64 -9.17 -3.30
CA SER A 69 11.42 -8.80 -2.11
C SER A 69 10.64 -9.10 -0.84
N ASP A 70 11.35 -9.37 0.25
CA ASP A 70 10.80 -9.48 1.62
C ASP A 70 11.10 -8.24 2.49
N ASP A 71 11.79 -7.24 1.90
CA ASP A 71 12.26 -6.04 2.60
C ASP A 71 11.13 -5.04 2.83
N LEU A 72 10.90 -4.70 4.10
CA LEU A 72 9.86 -3.77 4.54
C LEU A 72 10.38 -2.36 4.83
N ARG A 73 11.70 -2.12 4.69
CA ARG A 73 12.28 -0.81 5.02
C ARG A 73 11.67 0.28 4.16
N GLU A 74 11.17 1.33 4.81
CA GLU A 74 10.51 2.46 4.15
C GLU A 74 9.36 2.06 3.20
N SER A 75 8.75 0.86 3.42
CA SER A 75 7.62 0.41 2.62
C SER A 75 6.42 1.34 2.79
N ARG A 76 5.85 1.77 1.67
CA ARG A 76 4.63 2.58 1.64
C ARG A 76 3.42 1.80 2.13
N SER A 77 3.42 0.47 1.99
CA SER A 77 2.39 -0.43 2.54
C SER A 77 2.40 -0.42 4.07
N VAL A 78 3.57 -0.51 4.68
CA VAL A 78 3.72 -0.45 6.14
C VAL A 78 3.18 0.88 6.69
N ILE A 79 3.49 1.99 6.03
CA ILE A 79 3.00 3.33 6.44
C ILE A 79 1.47 3.40 6.32
N LEU A 80 0.91 2.88 5.22
CA LEU A 80 -0.54 2.84 5.00
C LEU A 80 -1.24 1.99 6.07
N ILE A 81 -0.74 0.79 6.36
CA ILE A 81 -1.29 -0.10 7.38
C ILE A 81 -1.36 0.59 8.73
N LYS A 82 -0.26 1.23 9.17
CA LYS A 82 -0.25 1.97 10.45
C LYS A 82 -1.32 3.05 10.50
N LYS A 83 -1.53 3.81 9.42
CA LYS A 83 -2.59 4.84 9.34
C LYS A 83 -3.99 4.25 9.41
N LEU A 84 -4.23 3.13 8.72
CA LEU A 84 -5.52 2.46 8.73
C LEU A 84 -5.83 1.85 10.10
N LEU A 85 -4.85 1.29 10.80
CA LEU A 85 -4.98 0.82 12.18
C LEU A 85 -5.36 1.96 13.13
N ASN A 86 -4.71 3.13 13.00
CA ASN A 86 -5.06 4.33 13.78
C ASN A 86 -6.48 4.85 13.48
N SER A 87 -7.08 4.42 12.38
CA SER A 87 -8.48 4.72 12.03
C SER A 87 -9.45 3.59 12.42
N ASN A 88 -9.01 2.65 13.28
CA ASN A 88 -9.76 1.49 13.74
C ASN A 88 -10.25 0.57 12.59
N CYS A 89 -9.49 0.48 11.50
CA CYS A 89 -9.74 -0.53 10.46
C CYS A 89 -9.27 -1.92 10.92
N LYS A 90 -9.96 -2.94 10.45
CA LYS A 90 -9.49 -4.33 10.50
C LYS A 90 -8.61 -4.57 9.26
N ILE A 91 -7.36 -4.97 9.46
CA ILE A 91 -6.41 -5.14 8.37
C ILE A 91 -6.14 -6.61 8.13
N LYS A 92 -6.18 -7.01 6.87
CA LYS A 92 -5.76 -8.32 6.37
C LYS A 92 -4.63 -8.10 5.37
N VAL A 93 -3.61 -8.94 5.41
CA VAL A 93 -2.45 -8.80 4.53
C VAL A 93 -2.09 -10.12 3.87
N TYR A 94 -1.63 -10.03 2.64
CA TYR A 94 -1.00 -11.13 1.93
C TYR A 94 0.21 -10.63 1.12
N ASP A 95 1.29 -11.38 1.22
CA ASP A 95 2.52 -11.20 0.47
C ASP A 95 3.27 -12.52 0.51
N SER A 96 3.63 -13.09 -0.64
CA SER A 96 4.24 -14.43 -0.70
C SER A 96 5.63 -14.49 -0.06
N LEU A 97 6.36 -13.39 -0.03
CA LEU A 97 7.73 -13.33 0.48
C LEU A 97 7.83 -12.61 1.85
N ALA A 98 7.11 -11.51 2.02
CA ALA A 98 7.33 -10.59 3.13
C ALA A 98 6.50 -10.90 4.40
N LEU A 99 5.63 -11.92 4.41
CA LEU A 99 4.77 -12.21 5.57
C LEU A 99 5.55 -12.39 6.88
N LYS A 100 6.66 -13.15 6.86
CA LYS A 100 7.47 -13.38 8.08
C LYS A 100 8.01 -12.08 8.67
N ASN A 101 8.48 -11.17 7.82
CA ASN A 101 8.98 -9.88 8.26
C ASN A 101 7.83 -8.95 8.69
N THR A 102 6.68 -9.04 8.02
CA THR A 102 5.45 -8.32 8.41
C THR A 102 4.97 -8.72 9.80
N MET A 103 5.03 -10.01 10.14
CA MET A 103 4.70 -10.52 11.48
C MET A 103 5.59 -9.93 12.59
N LYS A 104 6.88 -9.71 12.32
CA LYS A 104 7.78 -9.03 13.27
C LYS A 104 7.36 -7.59 13.55
N VAL A 105 6.82 -6.88 12.54
CA VAL A 105 6.44 -5.47 12.64
C VAL A 105 5.07 -5.30 13.30
N PHE A 106 4.07 -6.08 12.90
CA PHE A 106 2.67 -5.86 13.30
C PHE A 106 2.16 -6.86 14.35
N LYS A 107 2.90 -7.93 14.60
CA LYS A 107 2.53 -8.97 15.60
C LYS A 107 1.06 -9.38 15.41
N ASN A 108 0.23 -9.25 16.45
CA ASN A 108 -1.19 -9.64 16.46
C ASN A 108 -2.14 -8.50 16.05
N SER A 109 -1.62 -7.34 15.59
CA SER A 109 -2.45 -6.18 15.27
C SER A 109 -3.20 -6.31 13.95
N ILE A 110 -2.83 -7.28 13.10
CA ILE A 110 -3.42 -7.51 11.78
C ILE A 110 -3.60 -9.01 11.51
N LYS A 111 -4.44 -9.34 10.53
CA LYS A 111 -4.61 -10.74 10.08
C LYS A 111 -3.68 -11.05 8.91
N TYR A 112 -2.93 -12.13 9.03
CA TYR A 112 -2.08 -12.67 7.96
C TYR A 112 -2.83 -13.74 7.20
N CYS A 113 -2.80 -13.67 5.88
CA CYS A 113 -3.53 -14.56 4.98
C CYS A 113 -2.57 -15.44 4.20
N ASN A 114 -3.03 -16.63 3.83
CA ASN A 114 -2.22 -17.61 3.11
C ASN A 114 -2.43 -17.58 1.59
N SER A 115 -3.37 -16.78 1.11
CA SER A 115 -3.66 -16.61 -0.32
C SER A 115 -4.36 -15.28 -0.58
N ILE A 116 -4.38 -14.86 -1.84
CA ILE A 116 -5.14 -13.69 -2.30
C ILE A 116 -6.63 -13.86 -1.97
N SER A 117 -7.21 -15.03 -2.22
CA SER A 117 -8.63 -15.29 -1.96
C SER A 117 -8.97 -15.25 -0.47
N ASP A 118 -8.11 -15.80 0.41
CA ASP A 118 -8.29 -15.67 1.86
C ASP A 118 -8.18 -14.21 2.30
N CYS A 119 -7.25 -13.47 1.73
CA CYS A 119 -7.09 -12.05 2.02
C CYS A 119 -8.32 -11.26 1.57
N ALA A 120 -8.84 -11.49 0.37
CA ALA A 120 -10.00 -10.79 -0.18
C ALA A 120 -11.32 -11.12 0.52
N LYS A 121 -11.49 -12.34 1.05
CA LYS A 121 -12.72 -12.80 1.66
C LYS A 121 -13.19 -11.89 2.81
N ASN A 122 -14.47 -11.47 2.79
CA ASN A 122 -15.09 -10.58 3.78
C ASN A 122 -14.37 -9.22 3.93
N SER A 123 -13.72 -8.71 2.88
CA SER A 123 -13.12 -7.38 2.88
C SER A 123 -14.05 -6.35 2.22
N ASP A 124 -13.98 -5.12 2.70
CA ASP A 124 -14.71 -3.98 2.13
C ASP A 124 -13.91 -3.31 1.01
N CYS A 125 -12.59 -3.49 1.01
CA CYS A 125 -11.71 -3.01 -0.06
C CYS A 125 -10.47 -3.89 -0.17
N LEU A 126 -10.01 -4.10 -1.41
CA LEU A 126 -8.73 -4.73 -1.73
C LEU A 126 -7.76 -3.67 -2.26
N VAL A 127 -6.60 -3.53 -1.64
CA VAL A 127 -5.57 -2.56 -2.03
C VAL A 127 -4.34 -3.30 -2.52
N ILE A 128 -3.90 -3.00 -3.74
CA ILE A 128 -2.69 -3.58 -4.35
C ILE A 128 -1.57 -2.55 -4.25
N MET A 129 -0.48 -2.92 -3.57
CA MET A 129 0.59 -2.01 -3.21
C MET A 129 1.91 -2.26 -3.93
N ASN A 130 2.15 -3.47 -4.43
CA ASN A 130 3.30 -3.77 -5.29
C ASN A 130 2.85 -4.49 -6.57
N SER A 131 3.79 -4.84 -7.45
CA SER A 131 3.52 -5.39 -8.79
C SER A 131 3.97 -6.84 -8.95
N ASP A 132 3.95 -7.62 -7.86
CA ASP A 132 4.24 -9.05 -7.94
C ASP A 132 3.36 -9.75 -8.99
N ASP A 133 3.93 -10.68 -9.73
CA ASP A 133 3.28 -11.31 -10.87
C ASP A 133 1.98 -12.05 -10.48
N GLU A 134 1.90 -12.56 -9.26
CA GLU A 134 0.68 -13.19 -8.77
C GLU A 134 -0.49 -12.22 -8.66
N PHE A 135 -0.25 -10.95 -8.37
CA PHE A 135 -1.31 -9.94 -8.28
C PHE A 135 -1.83 -9.53 -9.66
N LYS A 136 -1.01 -9.61 -10.71
CA LYS A 136 -1.43 -9.38 -12.10
C LYS A 136 -2.46 -10.41 -12.59
N ARG A 137 -2.50 -11.60 -11.94
CA ARG A 137 -3.35 -12.74 -12.30
C ARG A 137 -4.63 -12.84 -11.47
N ILE A 138 -4.97 -11.81 -10.71
CA ILE A 138 -6.21 -11.79 -9.93
C ILE A 138 -7.42 -11.85 -10.85
N THR A 139 -8.32 -12.79 -10.55
CA THR A 139 -9.56 -13.04 -11.29
C THR A 139 -10.78 -12.77 -10.41
N GLN A 140 -11.97 -12.78 -11.03
CA GLN A 140 -13.25 -12.69 -10.31
C GLN A 140 -13.39 -13.77 -9.23
N LYS A 141 -12.83 -14.96 -9.43
CA LYS A 141 -12.85 -16.05 -8.44
C LYS A 141 -12.11 -15.65 -7.16
N ASN A 142 -10.97 -14.97 -7.28
CA ASN A 142 -10.19 -14.54 -6.11
C ASN A 142 -10.92 -13.52 -5.23
N ILE A 143 -11.77 -12.70 -5.81
CA ILE A 143 -12.46 -11.59 -5.14
C ILE A 143 -13.94 -11.86 -4.89
N SER A 144 -14.46 -13.05 -5.22
CA SER A 144 -15.89 -13.40 -5.11
C SER A 144 -16.42 -13.28 -3.69
N GLY A 145 -15.60 -13.51 -2.68
CA GLY A 145 -15.95 -13.43 -1.26
C GLY A 145 -15.83 -12.05 -0.61
N MET A 146 -15.56 -10.98 -1.36
CA MET A 146 -15.52 -9.61 -0.82
C MET A 146 -16.92 -9.12 -0.45
N ASN A 147 -17.04 -8.31 0.63
CA ASN A 147 -18.28 -7.61 0.99
C ASN A 147 -18.64 -6.55 -0.04
N GLN A 148 -17.63 -5.79 -0.49
CA GLN A 148 -17.72 -4.80 -1.55
C GLN A 148 -16.62 -5.06 -2.56
N LYS A 149 -16.99 -5.08 -3.83
CA LYS A 149 -16.00 -5.27 -4.92
C LYS A 149 -15.30 -3.96 -5.26
N LEU A 150 -14.70 -3.35 -4.24
CA LEU A 150 -13.89 -2.14 -4.39
C LEU A 150 -12.41 -2.53 -4.41
N ILE A 151 -11.72 -2.22 -5.50
CA ILE A 151 -10.28 -2.46 -5.67
C ILE A 151 -9.56 -1.13 -5.87
N LEU A 152 -8.56 -0.85 -5.04
CA LEU A 152 -7.62 0.24 -5.23
C LEU A 152 -6.29 -0.33 -5.68
N ASP A 153 -5.93 -0.09 -6.94
CA ASP A 153 -4.70 -0.56 -7.55
C ASP A 153 -3.69 0.58 -7.67
N SER A 154 -2.71 0.61 -6.78
CA SER A 154 -1.69 1.65 -6.79
C SER A 154 -0.65 1.47 -7.90
N ARG A 155 -0.64 0.32 -8.57
CA ARG A 155 0.35 -0.05 -9.60
C ARG A 155 -0.24 -0.11 -11.01
N ARG A 156 -1.57 -0.10 -11.13
CA ARG A 156 -2.30 -0.20 -12.42
C ARG A 156 -1.96 -1.49 -13.18
N ILE A 157 -1.91 -2.59 -12.45
CA ILE A 157 -1.51 -3.89 -12.99
C ILE A 157 -2.68 -4.79 -13.33
N LEU A 158 -3.89 -4.50 -12.79
CA LEU A 158 -5.05 -5.32 -13.03
C LEU A 158 -5.86 -4.85 -14.25
N ASN A 159 -6.35 -5.84 -14.97
CA ASN A 159 -7.43 -5.69 -15.95
C ASN A 159 -8.59 -6.57 -15.51
N ILE A 160 -9.56 -6.02 -14.77
CA ILE A 160 -10.67 -6.76 -14.19
C ILE A 160 -11.96 -5.95 -14.34
N SER A 161 -13.03 -6.62 -14.77
CA SER A 161 -14.36 -6.04 -14.93
C SER A 161 -15.28 -6.39 -13.76
N GLY A 162 -16.46 -5.75 -13.66
CA GLY A 162 -17.46 -6.07 -12.65
C GLY A 162 -17.06 -5.71 -11.21
N VAL A 163 -16.18 -4.72 -11.05
CA VAL A 163 -15.71 -4.18 -9.78
C VAL A 163 -15.66 -2.65 -9.84
N GLU A 164 -15.77 -1.99 -8.71
CA GLU A 164 -15.36 -0.60 -8.60
C GLU A 164 -13.83 -0.55 -8.56
N TYR A 165 -13.23 -0.18 -9.69
CA TYR A 165 -11.78 -0.16 -9.85
C TYR A 165 -11.23 1.25 -9.83
N ILE A 166 -10.29 1.52 -8.92
CA ILE A 166 -9.61 2.80 -8.78
C ILE A 166 -8.11 2.57 -9.00
N ALA A 167 -7.55 3.22 -10.02
CA ALA A 167 -6.11 3.23 -10.26
C ALA A 167 -5.52 4.61 -9.97
N LEU A 168 -4.38 4.66 -9.29
CA LEU A 168 -3.70 5.93 -9.03
C LEU A 168 -3.28 6.60 -10.35
N GLY A 169 -3.56 7.89 -10.47
CA GLY A 169 -3.19 8.68 -11.66
C GLY A 169 -4.03 8.41 -12.90
N LYS A 170 -5.11 7.63 -12.79
CA LYS A 170 -6.11 7.47 -13.85
C LYS A 170 -7.39 8.20 -13.43
N ASN A 171 -7.90 9.08 -14.31
CA ASN A 171 -9.20 9.69 -14.06
C ASN A 171 -10.27 8.59 -14.04
N SER A 172 -11.06 8.54 -12.99
CA SER A 172 -12.21 7.62 -12.87
C SER A 172 -13.41 8.13 -13.69
N LYS A 173 -13.17 8.61 -14.92
CA LYS A 173 -14.24 8.86 -15.88
C LYS A 173 -14.30 7.67 -16.82
N ASN A 174 -15.36 6.93 -16.63
CA ASN A 174 -15.94 5.78 -17.32
C ASN A 174 -15.57 4.42 -16.73
#